data_4fc4fe24a58582d7ed082112d8b46294
#
_entry.id   4fc4fe24a58582d7ed082112d8b46294
#
_cell.length_a   1.000
_cell.length_b   1.000
_cell.length_c   1.000
_cell.angle_alpha   90.00
_cell.angle_beta   90.00
_cell.angle_gamma   90.00
#
_symmetry.space_group_name_H-M   'P 1'
#
loop_
_entity.id
_entity.type
_entity.pdbx_description
1 polymer ?
#
loop_
_entity_poly.entity_id
_entity_poly.type
_entity_poly.pdbx_seq_one_letter_code
_entity_poly.pdbx_strand_id
1 'polypeptide(L)'
;MMVLKKKQNIWMAFLAIVLISNYSLYNTGFGMSILPADTAGVVFGSLLDFIVVIPVLFMLYKRKFSIKYAIVLAATGCIAARFIIPMDHLQPYVAVTWAGFAVEGALIVIELLFVTTLVYYLPKILADVRASSLPDIFSFPQAVEKHAPKYWIIQMLCTDLLVLYYGFASWKRKERAGLTLHKNSSYIAFQMMMIHAIVIETIGIHWWLHEKSMLLSILLLIINIYSVLFFIADMQAVRLNPIYATSDSLYLSLGLMKRATIRFDAIEKVEGNPELLKEKLSKDTIDFIARDFGEAYPHMILQMKEPVEVTFMLGLKKRYNKVAIKVDQVQELRDLLRRGMEENKGQ
;
A
#
# COMPACT_ATOMS: atom_id res chain seq x y z
N MET A 1 29.06 -1.02 -8.82
CA MET A 1 27.58 -1.02 -8.82
C MET A 1 26.98 -1.38 -10.18
N MET A 2 27.54 -0.93 -11.31
CA MET A 2 27.05 -1.21 -12.68
C MET A 2 27.16 -2.70 -13.10
N VAL A 3 28.23 -3.39 -12.75
CA VAL A 3 28.47 -4.82 -13.09
C VAL A 3 27.49 -5.76 -12.39
N LEU A 4 27.04 -5.41 -11.18
CA LEU A 4 26.08 -6.22 -10.39
C LEU A 4 24.65 -6.12 -10.95
N LYS A 5 24.24 -4.96 -11.51
CA LYS A 5 22.96 -4.78 -12.21
C LYS A 5 22.90 -5.58 -13.52
N LYS A 6 24.03 -5.66 -14.24
CA LYS A 6 24.14 -6.40 -15.51
C LYS A 6 23.93 -7.92 -15.31
N LYS A 7 24.47 -8.51 -14.22
CA LYS A 7 24.25 -9.92 -13.88
C LYS A 7 22.80 -10.24 -13.48
N GLN A 8 22.11 -9.31 -12.86
CA GLN A 8 20.71 -9.46 -12.45
C GLN A 8 19.76 -9.50 -13.67
N ASN A 9 20.02 -8.65 -14.66
CA ASN A 9 19.22 -8.59 -15.88
C ASN A 9 19.33 -9.88 -16.73
N ILE A 10 20.45 -10.62 -16.64
CA ILE A 10 20.65 -11.90 -17.33
C ILE A 10 19.64 -12.93 -16.84
N TRP A 11 19.44 -13.06 -15.52
CA TRP A 11 18.48 -14.04 -14.96
C TRP A 11 17.05 -13.71 -15.34
N MET A 12 16.72 -12.41 -15.40
CA MET A 12 15.41 -11.96 -15.86
C MET A 12 15.21 -12.23 -17.35
N ALA A 13 16.24 -12.08 -18.17
CA ALA A 13 16.18 -12.44 -19.59
C ALA A 13 15.96 -13.94 -19.79
N PHE A 14 16.67 -14.81 -19.05
CA PHE A 14 16.45 -16.25 -19.10
C PHE A 14 15.04 -16.63 -18.66
N LEU A 15 14.52 -16.03 -17.57
CA LEU A 15 13.15 -16.25 -17.12
C LEU A 15 12.13 -15.87 -18.20
N ALA A 16 12.31 -14.72 -18.85
CA ALA A 16 11.45 -14.29 -19.94
C ALA A 16 11.52 -15.26 -21.14
N ILE A 17 12.71 -15.75 -21.51
CA ILE A 17 12.88 -16.72 -22.59
C ILE A 17 12.11 -18.00 -22.27
N VAL A 18 12.26 -18.55 -21.06
CA VAL A 18 11.57 -19.80 -20.67
C VAL A 18 10.05 -19.62 -20.69
N LEU A 19 9.54 -18.48 -20.19
CA LEU A 19 8.10 -18.19 -20.25
C LEU A 19 7.58 -18.04 -21.68
N ILE A 20 8.28 -17.28 -22.52
CA ILE A 20 7.89 -17.02 -23.89
C ILE A 20 7.96 -18.31 -24.72
N SER A 21 9.00 -19.15 -24.53
CA SER A 21 9.14 -20.41 -25.26
C SER A 21 8.00 -21.38 -24.92
N ASN A 22 7.69 -21.55 -23.64
CA ASN A 22 6.58 -22.40 -23.21
C ASN A 22 5.22 -21.87 -23.68
N TYR A 23 5.00 -20.55 -23.59
CA TYR A 23 3.77 -19.94 -24.10
C TYR A 23 3.65 -20.13 -25.62
N SER A 24 4.72 -19.89 -26.39
CA SER A 24 4.73 -20.05 -27.84
C SER A 24 4.48 -21.46 -28.28
N LEU A 25 5.04 -22.43 -27.55
CA LEU A 25 4.92 -23.85 -27.88
C LEU A 25 3.47 -24.33 -27.90
N TYR A 26 2.65 -23.92 -26.95
CA TYR A 26 1.26 -24.39 -26.83
C TYR A 26 0.20 -23.43 -27.36
N ASN A 27 0.54 -22.16 -27.59
CA ASN A 27 -0.46 -21.11 -27.88
C ASN A 27 -0.22 -20.43 -29.24
N THR A 28 0.75 -20.90 -30.06
CA THR A 28 0.98 -20.39 -31.42
C THR A 28 0.88 -21.51 -32.45
N GLY A 29 0.44 -21.16 -33.67
CA GLY A 29 0.36 -22.13 -34.76
C GLY A 29 1.72 -22.76 -35.09
N PHE A 30 2.82 -22.00 -34.97
CA PHE A 30 4.18 -22.54 -35.14
C PHE A 30 4.53 -23.55 -34.03
N GLY A 31 4.26 -23.23 -32.76
CA GLY A 31 4.52 -24.15 -31.66
C GLY A 31 3.73 -25.46 -31.81
N MET A 32 2.45 -25.37 -32.14
CA MET A 32 1.60 -26.55 -32.36
C MET A 32 2.07 -27.42 -33.55
N SER A 33 2.65 -26.81 -34.59
CA SER A 33 3.16 -27.57 -35.76
C SER A 33 4.42 -28.39 -35.48
N ILE A 34 5.17 -28.06 -34.46
CA ILE A 34 6.41 -28.77 -34.05
C ILE A 34 6.21 -29.72 -32.88
N LEU A 35 5.02 -29.75 -32.26
CA LEU A 35 4.69 -30.70 -31.22
C LEU A 35 4.64 -32.13 -31.78
N PRO A 36 5.36 -33.12 -31.18
CA PRO A 36 5.27 -34.52 -31.61
C PRO A 36 3.89 -35.10 -31.32
N ALA A 37 3.54 -36.17 -31.97
CA ALA A 37 2.27 -36.89 -31.75
C ALA A 37 2.15 -37.40 -30.29
N ASP A 38 3.26 -37.83 -29.68
CA ASP A 38 3.36 -38.08 -28.24
C ASP A 38 3.97 -36.86 -27.56
N THR A 39 3.13 -36.10 -26.89
CA THR A 39 3.50 -34.86 -26.23
C THR A 39 3.98 -35.08 -24.78
N ALA A 40 3.93 -36.30 -24.23
CA ALA A 40 4.19 -36.56 -22.82
C ALA A 40 5.57 -36.04 -22.34
N GLY A 41 6.64 -36.33 -23.12
CA GLY A 41 7.99 -35.85 -22.79
C GLY A 41 8.13 -34.31 -22.85
N VAL A 42 7.47 -33.69 -23.80
CA VAL A 42 7.51 -32.22 -23.96
C VAL A 42 6.76 -31.53 -22.81
N VAL A 43 5.59 -32.05 -22.46
CA VAL A 43 4.79 -31.54 -21.32
C VAL A 43 5.54 -31.71 -20.00
N PHE A 44 6.23 -32.86 -19.81
CA PHE A 44 7.09 -33.08 -18.64
C PHE A 44 8.21 -32.02 -18.54
N GLY A 45 8.88 -31.72 -19.67
CA GLY A 45 9.88 -30.64 -19.73
C GLY A 45 9.30 -29.28 -19.36
N SER A 46 8.15 -28.95 -19.93
CA SER A 46 7.44 -27.68 -19.60
C SER A 46 7.04 -27.63 -18.12
N LEU A 47 6.58 -28.72 -17.53
CA LEU A 47 6.27 -28.77 -16.10
C LEU A 47 7.52 -28.54 -15.24
N LEU A 48 8.67 -29.14 -15.61
CA LEU A 48 9.94 -28.85 -14.95
C LEU A 48 10.34 -27.39 -15.06
N ASP A 49 10.13 -26.79 -16.22
CA ASP A 49 10.36 -25.37 -16.40
C ASP A 49 9.53 -24.52 -15.44
N PHE A 50 8.24 -24.77 -15.34
CA PHE A 50 7.35 -24.02 -14.46
C PHE A 50 7.60 -24.27 -12.97
N ILE A 51 7.83 -25.51 -12.57
CA ILE A 51 7.92 -25.94 -11.16
C ILE A 51 9.33 -25.73 -10.58
N VAL A 52 10.37 -25.82 -11.41
CA VAL A 52 11.76 -25.81 -10.96
C VAL A 52 12.55 -24.65 -11.57
N VAL A 53 12.62 -24.57 -12.91
CA VAL A 53 13.52 -23.62 -13.59
C VAL A 53 13.11 -22.19 -13.35
N ILE A 54 11.83 -21.83 -13.54
CA ILE A 54 11.30 -20.48 -13.30
C ILE A 54 11.48 -20.06 -11.84
N PRO A 55 11.08 -20.85 -10.83
CA PRO A 55 11.38 -20.55 -9.42
C PRO A 55 12.85 -20.31 -9.13
N VAL A 56 13.74 -21.16 -9.64
CA VAL A 56 15.19 -21.02 -9.44
C VAL A 56 15.72 -19.75 -10.09
N LEU A 57 15.35 -19.47 -11.34
CA LEU A 57 15.74 -18.25 -12.04
C LEU A 57 15.24 -17.00 -11.32
N PHE A 58 14.01 -17.02 -10.80
CA PHE A 58 13.45 -15.91 -10.04
C PHE A 58 14.18 -15.70 -8.70
N MET A 59 14.53 -16.79 -7.97
CA MET A 59 15.31 -16.69 -6.75
C MET A 59 16.73 -16.18 -7.01
N LEU A 60 17.36 -16.60 -8.13
CA LEU A 60 18.66 -16.07 -8.59
C LEU A 60 18.57 -14.58 -8.93
N TYR A 61 17.50 -14.16 -9.62
CA TYR A 61 17.23 -12.76 -9.91
C TYR A 61 17.08 -11.93 -8.63
N LYS A 62 16.29 -12.40 -7.67
CA LYS A 62 16.05 -11.73 -6.39
C LYS A 62 17.21 -11.89 -5.39
N ARG A 63 18.17 -12.80 -5.65
CA ARG A 63 19.26 -13.18 -4.72
C ARG A 63 18.77 -13.58 -3.32
N LYS A 64 17.57 -14.14 -3.25
CA LYS A 64 16.96 -14.61 -2.01
C LYS A 64 16.61 -16.09 -2.18
N PHE A 65 17.40 -16.95 -1.53
CA PHE A 65 17.16 -18.37 -1.47
C PHE A 65 16.45 -18.71 -0.16
N SER A 66 15.23 -19.22 -0.25
CA SER A 66 14.46 -19.68 0.90
C SER A 66 13.53 -20.80 0.46
N ILE A 67 13.45 -21.86 1.24
CA ILE A 67 12.55 -22.99 0.99
C ILE A 67 11.09 -22.53 0.91
N LYS A 68 10.69 -21.57 1.78
CA LYS A 68 9.34 -20.99 1.73
C LYS A 68 9.07 -20.30 0.39
N TYR A 69 10.03 -19.54 -0.12
CA TYR A 69 9.93 -18.90 -1.44
C TYR A 69 9.89 -19.94 -2.56
N ALA A 70 10.70 -20.98 -2.48
CA ALA A 70 10.72 -22.05 -3.48
C ALA A 70 9.36 -22.77 -3.59
N ILE A 71 8.73 -23.08 -2.45
CA ILE A 71 7.41 -23.74 -2.41
C ILE A 71 6.34 -22.84 -3.03
N VAL A 72 6.28 -21.56 -2.64
CA VAL A 72 5.30 -20.62 -3.20
C VAL A 72 5.48 -20.43 -4.70
N LEU A 73 6.73 -20.28 -5.16
CA LEU A 73 7.02 -20.12 -6.59
C LEU A 73 6.74 -21.39 -7.39
N ALA A 74 7.02 -22.58 -6.84
CA ALA A 74 6.69 -23.85 -7.48
C ALA A 74 5.16 -24.03 -7.59
N ALA A 75 4.40 -23.68 -6.56
CA ALA A 75 2.95 -23.69 -6.59
C ALA A 75 2.40 -22.70 -7.64
N THR A 76 2.93 -21.48 -7.67
CA THR A 76 2.61 -20.50 -8.73
C THR A 76 2.95 -21.04 -10.12
N GLY A 77 4.07 -21.77 -10.25
CA GLY A 77 4.47 -22.45 -11.49
C GLY A 77 3.49 -23.53 -11.92
N CYS A 78 2.98 -24.34 -10.99
CA CYS A 78 1.92 -25.33 -11.28
C CYS A 78 0.64 -24.66 -11.81
N ILE A 79 0.23 -23.55 -11.20
CA ILE A 79 -0.94 -22.79 -11.64
C ILE A 79 -0.69 -22.20 -13.05
N ALA A 80 0.48 -21.59 -13.26
CA ALA A 80 0.84 -21.03 -14.56
C ALA A 80 0.89 -22.08 -15.67
N ALA A 81 1.46 -23.29 -15.37
CA ALA A 81 1.49 -24.40 -16.30
C ALA A 81 0.08 -24.80 -16.77
N ARG A 82 -0.90 -24.80 -15.89
CA ARG A 82 -2.29 -25.13 -16.17
C ARG A 82 -3.00 -24.14 -17.08
N PHE A 83 -2.61 -22.85 -17.02
CA PHE A 83 -3.15 -21.83 -17.94
C PHE A 83 -2.45 -21.82 -19.30
N ILE A 84 -1.21 -22.28 -19.36
CA ILE A 84 -0.39 -22.19 -20.58
C ILE A 84 -0.45 -23.50 -21.36
N ILE A 85 -0.46 -24.65 -20.70
CA ILE A 85 -0.50 -25.98 -21.32
C ILE A 85 -1.97 -26.40 -21.48
N PRO A 86 -2.46 -26.71 -22.69
CA PRO A 86 -3.81 -27.20 -22.91
C PRO A 86 -4.09 -28.47 -22.13
N MET A 87 -5.31 -28.62 -21.61
CA MET A 87 -5.68 -29.74 -20.75
C MET A 87 -5.54 -31.12 -21.43
N ASP A 88 -5.74 -31.19 -22.74
CA ASP A 88 -5.59 -32.43 -23.51
C ASP A 88 -4.17 -32.97 -23.46
N HIS A 89 -3.16 -32.10 -23.41
CA HIS A 89 -1.76 -32.49 -23.29
C HIS A 89 -1.34 -32.75 -21.83
N LEU A 90 -2.04 -32.14 -20.87
CA LEU A 90 -1.74 -32.32 -19.45
C LEU A 90 -2.23 -33.66 -18.88
N GLN A 91 -3.09 -34.40 -19.56
CA GLN A 91 -3.68 -35.67 -19.12
C GLN A 91 -2.69 -36.67 -18.49
N PRO A 92 -1.48 -36.93 -19.05
CA PRO A 92 -0.52 -37.86 -18.45
C PRO A 92 0.00 -37.45 -17.07
N TYR A 93 -0.13 -36.14 -16.74
CA TYR A 93 0.43 -35.54 -15.52
C TYR A 93 -0.63 -34.96 -14.57
N VAL A 94 -1.86 -35.47 -14.65
CA VAL A 94 -2.97 -35.07 -13.78
C VAL A 94 -2.59 -35.17 -12.30
N ALA A 95 -1.80 -36.17 -11.90
CA ALA A 95 -1.33 -36.27 -10.52
C ALA A 95 -0.47 -35.09 -10.06
N VAL A 96 0.35 -34.50 -10.95
CA VAL A 96 1.14 -33.29 -10.65
C VAL A 96 0.23 -32.06 -10.50
N THR A 97 -0.85 -32.00 -11.30
CA THR A 97 -1.85 -30.93 -11.15
C THR A 97 -2.64 -31.06 -9.85
N TRP A 98 -2.85 -32.26 -9.32
CA TRP A 98 -3.44 -32.46 -7.99
C TRP A 98 -2.61 -31.85 -6.87
N ALA A 99 -1.29 -31.85 -6.99
CA ALA A 99 -0.43 -31.12 -6.05
C ALA A 99 -0.70 -29.60 -6.11
N GLY A 100 -0.95 -29.05 -7.31
CA GLY A 100 -1.40 -27.66 -7.49
C GLY A 100 -2.75 -27.41 -6.78
N PHE A 101 -3.71 -28.31 -6.94
CA PHE A 101 -5.01 -28.23 -6.24
C PHE A 101 -4.88 -28.33 -4.72
N ALA A 102 -3.98 -29.17 -4.21
CA ALA A 102 -3.71 -29.24 -2.77
C ALA A 102 -3.16 -27.91 -2.24
N VAL A 103 -2.30 -27.24 -3.01
CA VAL A 103 -1.80 -25.91 -2.68
C VAL A 103 -2.90 -24.85 -2.80
N GLU A 104 -3.72 -24.87 -3.87
CA GLU A 104 -4.91 -24.02 -3.98
C GLU A 104 -5.87 -24.24 -2.81
N GLY A 105 -6.16 -25.48 -2.46
CA GLY A 105 -6.98 -25.83 -1.31
C GLY A 105 -6.40 -25.30 0.01
N ALA A 106 -5.09 -25.40 0.19
CA ALA A 106 -4.41 -24.84 1.35
C ALA A 106 -4.49 -23.31 1.37
N LEU A 107 -4.35 -22.64 0.20
CA LEU A 107 -4.52 -21.20 0.09
C LEU A 107 -5.95 -20.76 0.42
N ILE A 108 -6.97 -21.48 -0.11
CA ILE A 108 -8.37 -21.24 0.21
C ILE A 108 -8.63 -21.41 1.73
N VAL A 109 -8.06 -22.43 2.35
CA VAL A 109 -8.15 -22.61 3.81
C VAL A 109 -7.51 -21.45 4.55
N ILE A 110 -6.33 -20.99 4.10
CA ILE A 110 -5.65 -19.80 4.68
C ILE A 110 -6.52 -18.55 4.51
N GLU A 111 -7.13 -18.35 3.34
CA GLU A 111 -8.07 -17.24 3.09
C GLU A 111 -9.29 -17.31 3.99
N LEU A 112 -9.89 -18.49 4.14
CA LEU A 112 -11.03 -18.70 5.03
C LEU A 112 -10.68 -18.46 6.50
N LEU A 113 -9.52 -18.94 6.95
CA LEU A 113 -8.99 -18.65 8.28
C LEU A 113 -8.77 -17.15 8.47
N PHE A 114 -8.27 -16.48 7.43
CA PHE A 114 -8.06 -15.05 7.45
C PHE A 114 -9.38 -14.28 7.53
N VAL A 115 -10.38 -14.61 6.69
CA VAL A 115 -11.73 -14.02 6.75
C VAL A 115 -12.38 -14.27 8.10
N THR A 116 -12.28 -15.50 8.62
CA THR A 116 -12.82 -15.85 9.95
C THR A 116 -12.14 -15.02 11.04
N THR A 117 -10.83 -14.84 10.97
CA THR A 117 -10.06 -14.01 11.90
C THR A 117 -10.52 -12.54 11.82
N LEU A 118 -10.69 -12.02 10.62
CA LEU A 118 -11.20 -10.65 10.41
C LEU A 118 -12.61 -10.49 11.01
N VAL A 119 -13.53 -11.39 10.71
CA VAL A 119 -14.91 -11.37 11.22
C VAL A 119 -14.92 -11.47 12.75
N TYR A 120 -14.05 -12.25 13.34
CA TYR A 120 -13.94 -12.38 14.81
C TYR A 120 -13.39 -11.12 15.49
N TYR A 121 -12.38 -10.47 14.90
CA TYR A 121 -11.77 -9.28 15.50
C TYR A 121 -12.48 -7.98 15.15
N LEU A 122 -13.14 -7.89 14.00
CA LEU A 122 -13.78 -6.66 13.53
C LEU A 122 -14.79 -6.07 14.53
N PRO A 123 -15.70 -6.85 15.15
CA PRO A 123 -16.63 -6.30 16.14
C PRO A 123 -15.91 -5.70 17.36
N LYS A 124 -14.84 -6.35 17.83
CA LYS A 124 -14.03 -5.86 18.96
C LYS A 124 -13.28 -4.56 18.61
N ILE A 125 -12.70 -4.51 17.43
CA ILE A 125 -12.05 -3.32 16.89
C ILE A 125 -13.06 -2.17 16.80
N LEU A 126 -14.24 -2.41 16.23
CA LEU A 126 -15.29 -1.40 16.10
C LEU A 126 -15.82 -0.94 17.47
N ALA A 127 -15.90 -1.82 18.45
CA ALA A 127 -16.29 -1.46 19.81
C ALA A 127 -15.25 -0.51 20.46
N ASP A 128 -13.97 -0.83 20.36
CA ASP A 128 -12.90 0.02 20.87
C ASP A 128 -12.85 1.38 20.16
N VAL A 129 -13.04 1.40 18.84
CA VAL A 129 -13.12 2.65 18.06
C VAL A 129 -14.28 3.53 18.52
N ARG A 130 -15.46 2.94 18.77
CA ARG A 130 -16.64 3.69 19.27
C ARG A 130 -16.46 4.22 20.69
N ALA A 131 -15.71 3.49 21.53
CA ALA A 131 -15.41 3.90 22.90
C ALA A 131 -14.27 4.95 22.98
N SER A 132 -13.51 5.12 21.92
CA SER A 132 -12.38 6.07 21.87
C SER A 132 -12.85 7.50 21.64
N SER A 133 -12.25 8.45 22.35
CA SER A 133 -12.41 9.90 22.11
C SER A 133 -11.59 10.40 20.92
N LEU A 134 -10.62 9.60 20.44
CA LEU A 134 -9.75 9.96 19.34
C LEU A 134 -10.48 9.99 17.99
N PRO A 135 -9.99 10.75 17.00
CA PRO A 135 -10.47 10.66 15.63
C PRO A 135 -10.32 9.24 15.07
N ASP A 136 -11.27 8.83 14.20
CA ASP A 136 -11.33 7.46 13.65
C ASP A 136 -10.04 7.04 12.95
N ILE A 137 -9.32 8.00 12.34
CA ILE A 137 -8.05 7.76 11.66
C ILE A 137 -6.92 7.32 12.62
N PHE A 138 -7.05 7.60 13.92
CA PHE A 138 -6.12 7.18 14.97
C PHE A 138 -6.66 6.01 15.77
N SER A 139 -7.93 6.09 16.21
CA SER A 139 -8.55 5.07 17.05
C SER A 139 -8.65 3.71 16.33
N PHE A 140 -8.95 3.69 15.05
CA PHE A 140 -9.09 2.46 14.29
C PHE A 140 -7.77 1.67 14.17
N PRO A 141 -6.64 2.27 13.73
CA PRO A 141 -5.36 1.55 13.72
C PRO A 141 -4.87 1.14 15.11
N GLN A 142 -5.11 1.96 16.14
CA GLN A 142 -4.77 1.59 17.52
C GLN A 142 -5.57 0.38 18.02
N ALA A 143 -6.87 0.35 17.72
CA ALA A 143 -7.72 -0.80 18.06
C ALA A 143 -7.27 -2.07 17.31
N VAL A 144 -6.87 -1.93 16.05
CA VAL A 144 -6.29 -3.04 15.26
C VAL A 144 -4.98 -3.54 15.88
N GLU A 145 -4.09 -2.64 16.23
CA GLU A 145 -2.81 -2.99 16.84
C GLU A 145 -3.00 -3.69 18.20
N LYS A 146 -4.01 -3.28 18.97
CA LYS A 146 -4.38 -3.91 20.25
C LYS A 146 -4.91 -5.34 20.08
N HIS A 147 -5.75 -5.61 19.09
CA HIS A 147 -6.40 -6.90 18.89
C HIS A 147 -5.66 -7.85 17.95
N ALA A 148 -4.91 -7.31 16.98
CA ALA A 148 -4.23 -8.08 15.95
C ALA A 148 -2.77 -7.62 15.70
N PRO A 149 -1.92 -7.47 16.73
CA PRO A 149 -0.57 -6.87 16.59
C PRO A 149 0.38 -7.71 15.72
N LYS A 150 0.17 -9.03 15.64
CA LYS A 150 1.05 -9.96 14.92
C LYS A 150 0.73 -10.12 13.43
N TYR A 151 -0.42 -9.61 12.98
CA TYR A 151 -0.91 -9.85 11.63
C TYR A 151 -0.82 -8.59 10.77
N TRP A 152 0.34 -8.36 10.15
CA TRP A 152 0.58 -7.21 9.27
C TRP A 152 -0.45 -7.10 8.13
N ILE A 153 -0.95 -8.24 7.63
CA ILE A 153 -2.00 -8.30 6.61
C ILE A 153 -3.30 -7.68 7.13
N ILE A 154 -3.66 -7.96 8.40
CA ILE A 154 -4.83 -7.35 9.03
C ILE A 154 -4.64 -5.83 9.15
N GLN A 155 -3.45 -5.36 9.52
CA GLN A 155 -3.16 -3.93 9.58
C GLN A 155 -3.26 -3.26 8.20
N MET A 156 -2.81 -3.93 7.15
CA MET A 156 -2.94 -3.47 5.76
C MET A 156 -4.41 -3.37 5.33
N LEU A 157 -5.19 -4.43 5.52
CA LEU A 157 -6.63 -4.44 5.20
C LEU A 157 -7.43 -3.44 6.01
N CYS A 158 -7.03 -3.18 7.24
CA CYS A 158 -7.67 -2.15 8.04
C CYS A 158 -7.45 -0.75 7.46
N THR A 159 -6.33 -0.52 6.77
CA THR A 159 -6.14 0.73 6.01
C THR A 159 -7.12 0.82 4.84
N ASP A 160 -7.35 -0.28 4.13
CA ASP A 160 -8.33 -0.34 3.04
C ASP A 160 -9.77 -0.15 3.56
N LEU A 161 -10.09 -0.67 4.76
CA LEU A 161 -11.37 -0.40 5.41
C LEU A 161 -11.55 1.09 5.75
N LEU A 162 -10.47 1.81 6.11
CA LEU A 162 -10.54 3.27 6.27
C LEU A 162 -10.79 3.97 4.92
N VAL A 163 -10.19 3.50 3.82
CA VAL A 163 -10.48 4.03 2.48
C VAL A 163 -11.96 3.85 2.16
N LEU A 164 -12.51 2.66 2.36
CA LEU A 164 -13.94 2.39 2.13
C LEU A 164 -14.83 3.24 3.04
N TYR A 165 -14.46 3.36 4.32
CA TYR A 165 -15.21 4.16 5.28
C TYR A 165 -15.23 5.65 4.90
N TYR A 166 -14.08 6.27 4.62
CA TYR A 166 -14.03 7.67 4.23
C TYR A 166 -14.60 7.90 2.83
N GLY A 167 -14.44 6.97 1.90
CA GLY A 167 -14.99 7.06 0.54
C GLY A 167 -16.51 6.98 0.48
N PHE A 168 -17.15 6.14 1.30
CA PHE A 168 -18.57 5.87 1.21
C PHE A 168 -19.40 6.27 2.44
N ALA A 169 -18.91 5.99 3.65
CA ALA A 169 -19.74 6.08 4.86
C ALA A 169 -19.64 7.42 5.60
N SER A 170 -18.59 8.21 5.35
CA SER A 170 -18.29 9.41 6.14
C SER A 170 -18.98 10.70 5.66
N TRP A 171 -19.69 10.68 4.54
CA TRP A 171 -20.24 11.88 3.88
C TRP A 171 -21.19 12.71 4.72
N LYS A 172 -21.98 12.07 5.59
CA LYS A 172 -22.93 12.75 6.49
C LYS A 172 -22.29 13.25 7.78
N ARG A 173 -20.99 12.97 8.01
CA ARG A 173 -20.31 13.43 9.22
C ARG A 173 -19.94 14.89 9.12
N LYS A 174 -20.14 15.62 10.22
CA LYS A 174 -19.71 17.00 10.38
C LYS A 174 -18.21 17.04 10.68
N GLU A 175 -17.56 18.10 10.23
CA GLU A 175 -16.18 18.40 10.60
C GLU A 175 -16.05 18.53 12.12
N ARG A 176 -15.00 17.98 12.67
CA ARG A 176 -14.65 18.18 14.08
C ARG A 176 -14.04 19.59 14.25
N ALA A 177 -14.26 20.20 15.40
CA ALA A 177 -13.53 21.40 15.77
C ALA A 177 -12.04 21.06 15.94
N GLY A 178 -11.15 21.91 15.39
CA GLY A 178 -9.71 21.71 15.47
C GLY A 178 -8.98 22.49 14.38
N LEU A 179 -7.65 22.44 14.44
CA LEU A 179 -6.78 23.16 13.50
C LEU A 179 -6.70 22.42 12.18
N THR A 180 -7.00 23.11 11.09
CA THR A 180 -7.04 22.50 9.76
C THR A 180 -5.74 22.71 9.00
N LEU A 181 -5.45 21.80 8.05
CA LEU A 181 -4.24 21.82 7.22
C LEU A 181 -4.52 22.23 5.77
N HIS A 182 -5.79 22.28 5.36
CA HIS A 182 -6.16 22.30 3.94
C HIS A 182 -7.03 23.47 3.50
N LYS A 183 -7.63 24.25 4.44
CA LYS A 183 -8.58 25.33 4.07
C LYS A 183 -7.91 26.48 3.35
N ASN A 184 -6.68 26.83 3.73
CA ASN A 184 -5.88 27.89 3.09
C ASN A 184 -4.92 27.33 2.03
N SER A 185 -5.30 26.23 1.36
CA SER A 185 -4.54 25.64 0.26
C SER A 185 -5.48 25.14 -0.83
N SER A 186 -4.98 25.00 -2.04
CA SER A 186 -5.72 24.39 -3.15
C SER A 186 -5.67 22.86 -3.14
N TYR A 187 -5.37 22.25 -1.99
CA TYR A 187 -5.19 20.78 -1.87
C TYR A 187 -6.40 20.00 -2.37
N ILE A 188 -7.61 20.38 -1.95
CA ILE A 188 -8.85 19.70 -2.39
C ILE A 188 -9.06 19.88 -3.90
N ALA A 189 -8.79 21.07 -4.44
CA ALA A 189 -8.88 21.32 -5.87
C ALA A 189 -7.85 20.48 -6.66
N PHE A 190 -6.64 20.35 -6.14
CA PHE A 190 -5.61 19.49 -6.70
C PHE A 190 -6.03 18.02 -6.73
N GLN A 191 -6.59 17.50 -5.62
CA GLN A 191 -7.12 16.13 -5.55
C GLN A 191 -8.25 15.89 -6.56
N MET A 192 -9.17 16.85 -6.69
CA MET A 192 -10.24 16.79 -7.68
C MET A 192 -9.69 16.76 -9.12
N MET A 193 -8.66 17.54 -9.40
CA MET A 193 -8.01 17.53 -10.71
C MET A 193 -7.33 16.16 -10.97
N MET A 194 -6.70 15.56 -9.97
CA MET A 194 -6.12 14.21 -10.11
C MET A 194 -7.19 13.16 -10.43
N ILE A 195 -8.37 13.25 -9.80
CA ILE A 195 -9.51 12.39 -10.12
C ILE A 195 -9.93 12.57 -11.59
N HIS A 196 -10.07 13.83 -12.06
CA HIS A 196 -10.41 14.09 -13.45
C HIS A 196 -9.36 13.52 -14.41
N ALA A 197 -8.08 13.70 -14.11
CA ALA A 197 -6.99 13.17 -14.93
C ALA A 197 -7.07 11.63 -15.04
N ILE A 198 -7.26 10.92 -13.91
CA ILE A 198 -7.40 9.47 -13.89
C ILE A 198 -8.63 9.02 -14.68
N VAL A 199 -9.76 9.70 -14.55
CA VAL A 199 -10.98 9.34 -15.30
C VAL A 199 -10.78 9.49 -16.79
N ILE A 200 -10.19 10.62 -17.26
CA ILE A 200 -9.92 10.87 -18.68
C ILE A 200 -8.92 9.84 -19.20
N GLU A 201 -7.84 9.59 -18.48
CA GLU A 201 -6.84 8.59 -18.81
C GLU A 201 -7.45 7.20 -18.90
N THR A 202 -8.31 6.84 -17.94
CA THR A 202 -9.00 5.54 -17.91
C THR A 202 -9.83 5.33 -19.16
N ILE A 203 -10.63 6.32 -19.60
CA ILE A 203 -11.45 6.20 -20.79
C ILE A 203 -10.57 5.97 -22.04
N GLY A 204 -9.50 6.76 -22.20
CA GLY A 204 -8.61 6.67 -23.36
C GLY A 204 -7.81 5.36 -23.40
N ILE A 205 -7.13 5.04 -22.29
CA ILE A 205 -6.25 3.87 -22.21
C ILE A 205 -7.05 2.58 -22.15
N HIS A 206 -8.19 2.55 -21.44
CA HIS A 206 -9.04 1.37 -21.37
C HIS A 206 -9.54 0.97 -22.78
N TRP A 207 -10.02 1.93 -23.55
CA TRP A 207 -10.48 1.67 -24.92
C TRP A 207 -9.36 1.14 -25.82
N TRP A 208 -8.19 1.79 -25.81
CA TRP A 208 -7.04 1.35 -26.59
C TRP A 208 -6.50 -0.02 -26.15
N LEU A 209 -6.42 -0.27 -24.84
CA LEU A 209 -5.87 -1.49 -24.28
C LEU A 209 -6.82 -2.68 -24.39
N HIS A 210 -8.14 -2.42 -24.40
CA HIS A 210 -9.16 -3.46 -24.55
C HIS A 210 -8.99 -4.28 -25.83
N GLU A 211 -8.64 -3.62 -26.94
CA GLU A 211 -8.36 -4.28 -28.21
C GLU A 211 -7.04 -5.09 -28.20
N LYS A 212 -6.10 -4.74 -27.33
CA LYS A 212 -4.79 -5.40 -27.25
C LYS A 212 -4.76 -6.55 -26.23
N SER A 213 -5.36 -6.33 -25.07
CA SER A 213 -5.40 -7.31 -23.98
C SER A 213 -6.54 -6.97 -23.02
N MET A 214 -7.61 -7.75 -23.10
CA MET A 214 -8.77 -7.62 -22.22
C MET A 214 -8.36 -7.73 -20.73
N LEU A 215 -7.48 -8.68 -20.39
CA LEU A 215 -7.03 -8.88 -18.99
C LEU A 215 -6.33 -7.64 -18.43
N LEU A 216 -5.37 -7.08 -19.18
CA LEU A 216 -4.64 -5.88 -18.75
C LEU A 216 -5.56 -4.66 -18.67
N SER A 217 -6.52 -4.55 -19.59
CA SER A 217 -7.52 -3.47 -19.59
C SER A 217 -8.40 -3.51 -18.34
N ILE A 218 -8.89 -4.70 -17.94
CA ILE A 218 -9.69 -4.88 -16.72
C ILE A 218 -8.85 -4.60 -15.48
N LEU A 219 -7.61 -5.10 -15.42
CA LEU A 219 -6.72 -4.87 -14.28
C LEU A 219 -6.46 -3.36 -14.07
N LEU A 220 -6.14 -2.65 -15.16
CA LEU A 220 -5.92 -1.21 -15.12
C LEU A 220 -7.18 -0.46 -14.68
N LEU A 221 -8.36 -0.87 -15.19
CA LEU A 221 -9.64 -0.29 -14.79
C LEU A 221 -9.89 -0.43 -13.28
N ILE A 222 -9.63 -1.61 -12.70
CA ILE A 222 -9.77 -1.84 -11.26
C ILE A 222 -8.83 -0.94 -10.46
N ILE A 223 -7.56 -0.83 -10.88
CA ILE A 223 -6.57 0.03 -10.22
C ILE A 223 -7.01 1.50 -10.29
N ASN A 224 -7.52 1.96 -11.41
CA ASN A 224 -7.96 3.34 -11.59
C ASN A 224 -9.23 3.64 -10.77
N ILE A 225 -10.19 2.72 -10.72
CA ILE A 225 -11.38 2.85 -9.84
C ILE A 225 -10.94 2.95 -8.37
N TYR A 226 -10.03 2.08 -7.92
CA TYR A 226 -9.48 2.14 -6.57
C TYR A 226 -8.75 3.46 -6.30
N SER A 227 -7.98 3.96 -7.26
CA SER A 227 -7.27 5.24 -7.15
C SER A 227 -8.22 6.42 -6.98
N VAL A 228 -9.30 6.48 -7.78
CA VAL A 228 -10.36 7.49 -7.63
C VAL A 228 -11.00 7.41 -6.25
N LEU A 229 -11.37 6.19 -5.80
CA LEU A 229 -11.93 5.98 -4.47
C LEU A 229 -10.97 6.43 -3.37
N PHE A 230 -9.67 6.15 -3.52
CA PHE A 230 -8.64 6.58 -2.58
C PHE A 230 -8.56 8.11 -2.49
N PHE A 231 -8.52 8.82 -3.61
CA PHE A 231 -8.50 10.30 -3.61
C PHE A 231 -9.75 10.89 -2.96
N ILE A 232 -10.92 10.33 -3.23
CA ILE A 232 -12.18 10.74 -2.58
C ILE A 232 -12.10 10.50 -1.07
N ALA A 233 -11.63 9.33 -0.66
CA ALA A 233 -11.47 8.98 0.75
C ALA A 233 -10.46 9.89 1.45
N ASP A 234 -9.35 10.22 0.80
CA ASP A 234 -8.31 11.09 1.33
C ASP A 234 -8.81 12.52 1.55
N MET A 235 -9.56 13.08 0.59
CA MET A 235 -10.22 14.39 0.75
C MET A 235 -11.16 14.40 1.96
N GLN A 236 -11.97 13.35 2.13
CA GLN A 236 -12.86 13.24 3.28
C GLN A 236 -12.09 13.07 4.59
N ALA A 237 -11.02 12.28 4.58
CA ALA A 237 -10.17 12.09 5.74
C ALA A 237 -9.49 13.38 6.17
N VAL A 238 -8.95 14.18 5.24
CA VAL A 238 -8.36 15.50 5.54
C VAL A 238 -9.39 16.44 6.14
N ARG A 239 -10.61 16.49 5.57
CA ARG A 239 -11.69 17.34 6.03
C ARG A 239 -12.17 16.97 7.45
N LEU A 240 -12.31 15.67 7.74
CA LEU A 240 -12.92 15.19 8.97
C LEU A 240 -11.95 15.05 10.14
N ASN A 241 -10.63 15.05 9.87
CA ASN A 241 -9.60 14.86 10.88
C ASN A 241 -8.66 16.07 10.95
N PRO A 242 -9.11 17.22 11.52
CA PRO A 242 -8.21 18.30 11.86
C PRO A 242 -7.17 17.84 12.87
N ILE A 243 -6.15 18.66 13.11
CA ILE A 243 -5.20 18.44 14.20
C ILE A 243 -5.99 18.35 15.50
N TYR A 244 -5.75 17.28 16.25
CA TYR A 244 -6.38 17.03 17.53
C TYR A 244 -5.31 16.95 18.62
N ALA A 245 -5.59 17.52 19.79
CA ALA A 245 -4.67 17.49 20.92
C ALA A 245 -5.37 16.96 22.16
N THR A 246 -4.63 16.21 22.95
CA THR A 246 -4.93 15.82 24.33
C THR A 246 -4.04 16.62 25.28
N SER A 247 -4.09 16.36 26.58
CA SER A 247 -3.20 16.98 27.58
C SER A 247 -1.71 16.66 27.34
N ASP A 248 -1.41 15.51 26.76
CA ASP A 248 -0.04 14.97 26.64
C ASP A 248 0.45 14.84 25.19
N SER A 249 -0.45 14.83 24.21
CA SER A 249 -0.09 14.46 22.85
C SER A 249 -0.84 15.28 21.79
N LEU A 250 -0.13 15.53 20.68
CA LEU A 250 -0.64 16.13 19.46
C LEU A 250 -0.82 15.05 18.39
N TYR A 251 -2.00 14.97 17.81
CA TYR A 251 -2.38 14.02 16.78
C TYR A 251 -2.44 14.73 15.42
N LEU A 252 -1.51 14.39 14.54
CA LEU A 252 -1.37 14.97 13.21
C LEU A 252 -1.74 13.94 12.14
N SER A 253 -2.63 14.30 11.22
CA SER A 253 -2.90 13.52 10.03
C SER A 253 -3.02 14.39 8.80
N LEU A 254 -2.44 13.95 7.69
CA LEU A 254 -2.71 14.50 6.37
C LEU A 254 -3.47 13.44 5.58
N GLY A 255 -4.78 13.47 5.73
CA GLY A 255 -5.67 12.47 5.16
C GLY A 255 -5.27 11.04 5.54
N LEU A 256 -5.41 10.13 4.58
CA LEU A 256 -5.00 8.73 4.71
C LEU A 256 -3.51 8.53 4.41
N MET A 257 -2.85 9.54 3.84
CA MET A 257 -1.46 9.44 3.37
C MET A 257 -0.46 9.24 4.51
N LYS A 258 -0.62 9.99 5.60
CA LYS A 258 0.31 9.93 6.74
C LYS A 258 -0.32 10.46 8.02
N ARG A 259 0.09 9.88 9.15
CA ARG A 259 -0.33 10.27 10.49
C ARG A 259 0.79 10.07 11.50
N ALA A 260 0.81 10.91 12.53
CA ALA A 260 1.76 10.84 13.63
C ALA A 260 1.08 11.23 14.95
N THR A 261 1.53 10.63 16.04
CA THR A 261 1.22 11.07 17.40
C THR A 261 2.51 11.62 18.01
N ILE A 262 2.49 12.87 18.43
CA ILE A 262 3.64 13.58 18.97
C ILE A 262 3.34 13.91 20.41
N ARG A 263 4.11 13.36 21.34
CA ARG A 263 4.04 13.71 22.75
C ARG A 263 4.69 15.09 22.97
N PHE A 264 4.09 15.93 23.79
CA PHE A 264 4.63 17.27 24.05
C PHE A 264 5.98 17.23 24.76
N ASP A 265 6.20 16.27 25.65
CA ASP A 265 7.48 16.06 26.36
C ASP A 265 8.62 15.61 25.42
N ALA A 266 8.30 15.00 24.27
CA ALA A 266 9.25 14.57 23.25
C ALA A 266 9.69 15.70 22.32
N ILE A 267 9.07 16.88 22.40
CA ILE A 267 9.45 18.04 21.60
C ILE A 267 10.65 18.73 22.28
N GLU A 268 11.76 18.85 21.55
CA GLU A 268 12.95 19.56 22.01
C GLU A 268 12.83 21.07 21.76
N LYS A 269 12.49 21.44 20.51
CA LYS A 269 12.42 22.83 20.04
C LYS A 269 11.35 23.01 18.98
N VAL A 270 10.71 24.17 19.00
CA VAL A 270 9.82 24.64 17.92
C VAL A 270 10.54 25.72 17.14
N GLU A 271 10.88 25.46 15.88
CA GLU A 271 11.51 26.42 14.99
C GLU A 271 10.44 27.15 14.18
N GLY A 272 10.44 28.48 14.27
CA GLY A 272 9.48 29.35 13.58
C GLY A 272 10.15 30.48 12.77
N ASN A 273 11.48 30.45 12.59
CA ASN A 273 12.19 31.46 11.81
C ASN A 273 11.83 31.34 10.32
N PRO A 274 11.23 32.38 9.70
CA PRO A 274 10.79 32.36 8.30
C PRO A 274 11.91 32.06 7.28
N GLU A 275 13.15 32.40 7.57
CA GLU A 275 14.27 32.14 6.68
C GLU A 275 14.61 30.65 6.66
N LEU A 276 14.71 30.00 7.81
CA LEU A 276 14.96 28.57 7.95
C LEU A 276 13.82 27.71 7.41
N LEU A 277 12.59 28.20 7.49
CA LEU A 277 11.41 27.50 7.00
C LEU A 277 11.31 27.47 5.47
N LYS A 278 12.02 28.36 4.75
CA LYS A 278 12.09 28.36 3.28
C LYS A 278 13.17 27.43 2.74
N GLU A 279 14.05 26.95 3.59
CA GLU A 279 15.09 26.01 3.18
C GLU A 279 14.49 24.65 2.79
N LYS A 280 15.21 23.93 1.94
CA LYS A 280 14.81 22.58 1.55
C LYS A 280 14.82 21.67 2.77
N LEU A 281 13.68 21.03 3.04
CA LEU A 281 13.54 20.09 4.14
C LEU A 281 14.56 18.94 4.03
N SER A 282 15.20 18.62 5.14
CA SER A 282 16.15 17.50 5.22
C SER A 282 15.43 16.16 5.07
N LYS A 283 16.15 15.10 4.74
CA LYS A 283 15.60 13.73 4.64
C LYS A 283 15.05 13.19 5.97
N ASP A 284 15.48 13.74 7.09
CA ASP A 284 15.04 13.39 8.45
C ASP A 284 13.77 14.14 8.86
N THR A 285 13.24 14.98 7.97
CA THR A 285 12.05 15.78 8.23
C THR A 285 10.85 15.20 7.51
N ILE A 286 9.80 14.91 8.26
CA ILE A 286 8.48 14.64 7.67
C ILE A 286 7.67 15.93 7.60
N ASP A 287 6.96 16.12 6.52
CA ASP A 287 6.08 17.27 6.35
C ASP A 287 4.60 16.89 6.54
N PHE A 288 3.85 17.73 7.23
CA PHE A 288 2.38 17.74 7.27
C PHE A 288 1.91 19.03 6.60
N ILE A 289 2.10 19.07 5.29
CA ILE A 289 1.76 20.20 4.42
C ILE A 289 0.79 19.69 3.37
N ALA A 290 -0.39 20.26 3.32
CA ALA A 290 -1.35 20.03 2.25
C ALA A 290 -0.83 20.74 0.98
N ARG A 291 -0.01 20.01 0.19
CA ARG A 291 0.64 20.53 -1.01
C ARG A 291 -0.37 20.64 -2.15
N ASP A 292 -0.25 21.73 -2.87
CA ASP A 292 -0.97 22.01 -4.10
C ASP A 292 0.02 22.30 -5.25
N PHE A 293 -0.37 23.12 -6.22
CA PHE A 293 0.48 23.51 -7.35
C PHE A 293 1.58 24.51 -7.00
N GLY A 294 1.45 25.19 -5.86
CA GLY A 294 2.38 26.23 -5.43
C GLY A 294 3.50 25.69 -4.55
N GLU A 295 4.53 26.51 -4.39
CA GLU A 295 5.54 26.26 -3.37
C GLU A 295 4.90 26.43 -1.99
N ALA A 296 4.94 25.37 -1.19
CA ALA A 296 4.36 25.36 0.14
C ALA A 296 5.44 25.17 1.19
N TYR A 297 5.67 26.21 1.98
CA TYR A 297 6.60 26.20 3.11
C TYR A 297 5.87 25.89 4.41
N PRO A 298 6.50 25.21 5.37
CA PRO A 298 5.93 25.02 6.71
C PRO A 298 5.82 26.33 7.46
N HIS A 299 4.90 26.41 8.39
CA HIS A 299 4.81 27.52 9.34
C HIS A 299 5.66 27.31 10.59
N MET A 300 6.01 26.07 10.87
CA MET A 300 6.92 25.66 11.95
C MET A 300 7.50 24.29 11.71
N ILE A 301 8.66 24.04 12.33
CA ILE A 301 9.32 22.73 12.36
C ILE A 301 9.51 22.34 13.82
N LEU A 302 8.95 21.20 14.23
CA LEU A 302 9.18 20.61 15.53
C LEU A 302 10.45 19.76 15.45
N GLN A 303 11.43 20.05 16.28
CA GLN A 303 12.59 19.20 16.49
C GLN A 303 12.29 18.25 17.66
N MET A 304 12.51 16.96 17.44
CA MET A 304 12.18 15.93 18.40
C MET A 304 13.41 15.50 19.19
N LYS A 305 13.26 15.24 20.49
CA LYS A 305 14.31 14.66 21.36
C LYS A 305 14.67 13.23 20.90
N GLU A 306 13.64 12.46 20.51
CA GLU A 306 13.76 11.12 19.96
C GLU A 306 12.96 11.02 18.65
N PRO A 307 13.39 10.17 17.70
CA PRO A 307 12.69 10.04 16.43
C PRO A 307 11.23 9.64 16.58
N VAL A 308 10.30 10.44 16.07
CA VAL A 308 8.86 10.16 16.08
C VAL A 308 8.49 9.15 14.99
N GLU A 309 7.66 8.19 15.36
CA GLU A 309 7.12 7.21 14.41
C GLU A 309 5.95 7.80 13.64
N VAL A 310 6.08 7.78 12.31
CA VAL A 310 5.04 8.21 11.38
C VAL A 310 4.52 7.00 10.63
N THR A 311 3.22 6.82 10.65
CA THR A 311 2.55 5.77 9.90
C THR A 311 2.04 6.34 8.58
N PHE A 312 2.48 5.72 7.49
CA PHE A 312 2.05 6.01 6.13
C PHE A 312 0.90 5.10 5.70
N MET A 313 0.42 5.33 4.49
CA MET A 313 -0.52 4.44 3.79
C MET A 313 -0.07 2.98 3.89
N LEU A 314 -1.01 2.04 3.96
CA LEU A 314 -0.78 0.59 4.14
C LEU A 314 -0.10 0.20 5.47
N GLY A 315 -0.08 1.09 6.47
CA GLY A 315 0.52 0.81 7.77
C GLY A 315 2.04 0.83 7.80
N LEU A 316 2.70 1.34 6.76
CA LEU A 316 4.16 1.46 6.73
C LEU A 316 4.62 2.47 7.78
N LYS A 317 5.56 2.08 8.64
CA LYS A 317 6.09 2.92 9.71
C LYS A 317 7.51 3.39 9.39
N LYS A 318 7.78 4.68 9.58
CA LYS A 318 9.12 5.28 9.50
C LYS A 318 9.33 6.27 10.63
N ARG A 319 10.58 6.49 11.02
CA ARG A 319 10.95 7.41 12.10
C ARG A 319 11.63 8.65 11.54
N TYR A 320 11.32 9.81 12.14
CA TYR A 320 11.82 11.11 11.74
C TYR A 320 12.21 11.95 12.95
N ASN A 321 13.29 12.74 12.82
CA ASN A 321 13.77 13.63 13.88
C ASN A 321 13.07 14.99 13.87
N LYS A 322 12.47 15.38 12.76
CA LYS A 322 11.83 16.68 12.59
C LYS A 322 10.44 16.52 11.95
N VAL A 323 9.50 17.37 12.37
CA VAL A 323 8.14 17.41 11.85
C VAL A 323 7.82 18.83 11.39
N ALA A 324 7.69 19.00 10.09
CA ALA A 324 7.33 20.29 9.48
C ALA A 324 5.81 20.39 9.31
N ILE A 325 5.21 21.45 9.80
CA ILE A 325 3.76 21.64 9.83
C ILE A 325 3.37 22.94 9.14
N LYS A 326 2.40 22.86 8.22
CA LYS A 326 1.69 24.01 7.68
C LYS A 326 0.22 23.89 8.10
N VAL A 327 -0.29 24.89 8.81
CA VAL A 327 -1.64 24.90 9.39
C VAL A 327 -2.35 26.20 9.02
N ASP A 328 -3.67 26.17 8.96
CA ASP A 328 -4.45 27.35 8.61
C ASP A 328 -4.48 28.39 9.76
N GLN A 329 -4.49 27.93 11.01
CA GLN A 329 -4.52 28.75 12.23
C GLN A 329 -3.16 28.68 12.97
N VAL A 330 -2.18 29.44 12.48
CA VAL A 330 -0.78 29.37 12.97
C VAL A 330 -0.65 29.74 14.45
N GLN A 331 -1.34 30.80 14.89
CA GLN A 331 -1.23 31.28 16.28
C GLN A 331 -1.83 30.27 17.27
N GLU A 332 -2.99 29.71 16.93
CA GLU A 332 -3.65 28.71 17.78
C GLU A 332 -2.77 27.46 17.96
N LEU A 333 -2.09 26.99 16.89
CA LEU A 333 -1.15 25.88 17.01
C LEU A 333 0.04 26.24 17.88
N ARG A 334 0.58 27.47 17.76
CA ARG A 334 1.71 27.95 18.57
C ARG A 334 1.35 27.99 20.05
N ASP A 335 0.17 28.52 20.39
CA ASP A 335 -0.31 28.60 21.77
C ASP A 335 -0.62 27.21 22.35
N LEU A 336 -1.13 26.30 21.53
CA LEU A 336 -1.38 24.91 21.91
C LEU A 336 -0.06 24.19 22.23
N LEU A 337 0.95 24.30 21.37
CA LEU A 337 2.26 23.71 21.60
C LEU A 337 2.93 24.27 22.83
N ARG A 338 2.87 25.59 23.04
CA ARG A 338 3.45 26.23 24.23
C ARG A 338 2.82 25.69 25.50
N ARG A 339 1.49 25.68 25.58
CA ARG A 339 0.75 25.14 26.76
C ARG A 339 1.08 23.68 27.01
N GLY A 340 1.01 22.84 25.98
CA GLY A 340 1.30 21.43 26.12
C GLY A 340 2.73 21.14 26.55
N MET A 341 3.71 21.92 26.08
CA MET A 341 5.11 21.77 26.50
C MET A 341 5.37 22.29 27.91
N GLU A 342 4.67 23.34 28.35
CA GLU A 342 4.79 23.89 29.73
C GLU A 342 4.18 22.93 30.75
N GLU A 343 2.99 22.41 30.52
CA GLU A 343 2.29 21.46 31.38
C GLU A 343 3.06 20.14 31.57
N ASN A 344 3.74 19.67 30.53
CA ASN A 344 4.49 18.41 30.55
C ASN A 344 5.98 18.56 30.93
N LYS A 345 6.49 19.80 31.16
CA LYS A 345 7.83 20.03 31.73
C LYS A 345 7.86 19.91 33.28
N GLY A 346 6.70 19.96 33.91
CA GLY A 346 6.56 19.91 35.38
C GLY A 346 6.32 18.52 35.96
N GLN A 347 6.25 17.47 35.12
CA GLN A 347 6.17 16.08 35.52
C GLN A 347 7.48 15.35 35.23
#